data_5cddc262e627c77bc635f672e5eb08ee
#
_entry.id   5cddc262e627c77bc635f672e5eb08ee
#
_cell.length_a   1.000
_cell.length_b   1.000
_cell.length_c   1.000
_cell.angle_alpha   90.00
_cell.angle_beta   90.00
_cell.angle_gamma   90.00
#
_symmetry.space_group_name_H-M   'P 1'
#
loop_
_entity.id
_entity.type
_entity.pdbx_description
1 polymer ?
#
loop_
_entity_poly.entity_id
_entity_poly.type
_entity_poly.pdbx_seq_one_letter_code
_entity_poly.pdbx_strand_id
1 'polypeptide(L)'
;MDIQLAPKPWYIRYRLPLFGAALFLLLVIGLIVAVSGPKRMRVNADEVGIEEATLAPFIEYVNAEGTLQPIETIRISTREAGTVSRIVAEEGTLLSVGDTILVLTNPELERDIADQQSEWQRQQNNHRSQLIEMDQQRLTREQQKLDNAYELNRLEKQWQLDQEEYRMGIKSKAQLEVAEEEYRYKHRSAQLQQERAEQEERMAVLRRDMLEGDLEVARGKLLRSESRREGLVVTAPISGQLSALNAVLGEQLSASSTIGEIKIMDRYKVHASLGEYYVDKLQSGQSATITADGRTYPLHISHIVPEVKDRTFAFDLVFTDSLPMGARIGKGYQVRIELSTADQAVTIPKGNFYPFTAGQWLFRVNPDGNSANRVPVTIGRQNPLSYEIIDGLQPGDRVLTSGYDRCGDAAKILLK
;
A
#
# COMPACT_ATOMS: atom_id res chain seq x y z
N MET A 1 69.22 -3.39 -101.41
CA MET A 1 68.77 -2.15 -100.73
C MET A 1 67.37 -2.48 -100.15
N ASP A 2 67.33 -2.91 -98.93
CA ASP A 2 66.08 -3.18 -98.24
C ASP A 2 65.57 -1.95 -97.53
N ILE A 3 64.42 -1.46 -97.94
CA ILE A 3 63.77 -0.33 -97.32
C ILE A 3 62.87 -0.87 -96.20
N GLN A 4 63.29 -0.68 -94.92
CA GLN A 4 62.45 -0.97 -93.73
C GLN A 4 61.34 0.04 -93.63
N LEU A 5 60.07 -0.38 -93.79
CA LEU A 5 58.89 0.39 -93.54
C LEU A 5 58.65 0.47 -92.04
N ALA A 6 58.48 1.68 -91.50
CA ALA A 6 58.20 1.96 -90.08
C ALA A 6 56.88 1.27 -89.67
N PRO A 7 56.79 0.68 -88.43
CA PRO A 7 55.60 0.01 -87.96
C PRO A 7 54.45 1.02 -87.75
N LYS A 8 53.24 0.72 -88.25
CA LYS A 8 52.04 1.52 -88.04
C LYS A 8 51.73 1.61 -86.56
N PRO A 9 51.38 2.81 -86.02
CA PRO A 9 51.05 2.96 -84.60
C PRO A 9 49.88 2.08 -84.15
N TRP A 10 49.98 1.52 -82.98
CA TRP A 10 49.13 0.50 -82.42
C TRP A 10 47.62 0.86 -82.43
N TYR A 11 47.21 2.16 -82.28
CA TYR A 11 45.83 2.64 -82.25
C TYR A 11 45.15 2.49 -83.63
N ILE A 12 45.85 2.39 -84.73
CA ILE A 12 45.28 2.13 -86.08
C ILE A 12 44.90 0.63 -86.25
N ARG A 13 45.66 -0.24 -85.60
CA ARG A 13 45.44 -1.68 -85.65
C ARG A 13 44.24 -2.16 -84.85
N TYR A 14 43.83 -1.39 -83.85
CA TYR A 14 42.73 -1.75 -82.95
C TYR A 14 41.53 -0.82 -83.04
N ARG A 15 41.40 0.01 -84.07
CA ARG A 15 40.25 0.93 -84.23
C ARG A 15 38.91 0.24 -84.27
N LEU A 16 38.78 -0.89 -84.95
CA LEU A 16 37.54 -1.63 -85.03
C LEU A 16 37.12 -2.27 -83.66
N PRO A 17 38.04 -2.99 -82.92
CA PRO A 17 37.66 -3.53 -81.64
C PRO A 17 37.46 -2.47 -80.56
N LEU A 18 38.15 -1.29 -80.60
CA LEU A 18 37.91 -0.17 -79.70
C LEU A 18 36.55 0.47 -79.92
N PHE A 19 36.12 0.66 -81.18
CA PHE A 19 34.79 1.12 -81.47
C PHE A 19 33.70 0.10 -81.06
N GLY A 20 33.93 -1.18 -81.22
CA GLY A 20 33.06 -2.27 -80.73
C GLY A 20 32.96 -2.29 -79.22
N ALA A 21 34.05 -2.10 -78.51
CA ALA A 21 34.10 -2.03 -77.05
C ALA A 21 33.39 -0.78 -76.52
N ALA A 22 33.56 0.37 -77.16
CA ALA A 22 32.85 1.64 -76.80
C ALA A 22 31.34 1.53 -77.04
N LEU A 23 30.91 0.93 -78.17
CA LEU A 23 29.51 0.70 -78.46
C LEU A 23 28.87 -0.27 -77.47
N PHE A 24 29.60 -1.35 -77.12
CA PHE A 24 29.16 -2.30 -76.12
C PHE A 24 29.04 -1.68 -74.75
N LEU A 25 29.99 -0.83 -74.36
CA LEU A 25 29.95 -0.09 -73.09
C LEU A 25 28.77 0.88 -73.03
N LEU A 26 28.48 1.59 -74.14
CA LEU A 26 27.32 2.45 -74.25
C LEU A 26 25.97 1.65 -74.19
N LEU A 27 25.95 0.48 -74.83
CA LEU A 27 24.79 -0.39 -74.73
C LEU A 27 24.60 -0.95 -73.31
N VAL A 28 25.66 -1.33 -72.64
CA VAL A 28 25.62 -1.79 -71.22
C VAL A 28 25.18 -0.62 -70.31
N ILE A 29 25.72 0.59 -70.49
CA ILE A 29 25.32 1.77 -69.74
C ILE A 29 23.82 2.10 -70.02
N GLY A 30 23.40 2.02 -71.29
CA GLY A 30 21.99 2.21 -71.70
C GLY A 30 21.09 1.15 -71.04
N LEU A 31 21.55 -0.11 -71.00
CA LEU A 31 20.79 -1.20 -70.36
C LEU A 31 20.70 -0.98 -68.84
N ILE A 32 21.80 -0.59 -68.19
CA ILE A 32 21.84 -0.27 -66.75
C ILE A 32 20.88 0.89 -66.44
N VAL A 33 20.90 1.93 -67.24
CA VAL A 33 19.97 3.11 -67.06
C VAL A 33 18.52 2.70 -67.32
N ALA A 34 18.27 1.87 -68.32
CA ALA A 34 16.91 1.35 -68.61
C ALA A 34 16.37 0.40 -67.51
N VAL A 35 17.24 -0.44 -66.91
CA VAL A 35 16.87 -1.35 -65.82
C VAL A 35 16.83 -0.62 -64.47
N SER A 36 17.65 0.41 -64.25
CA SER A 36 17.70 1.22 -63.02
C SER A 36 16.64 2.35 -62.97
N GLY A 37 15.80 2.44 -63.99
CA GLY A 37 14.70 3.42 -63.95
C GLY A 37 13.72 3.18 -62.81
N PRO A 38 13.09 4.23 -62.22
CA PRO A 38 12.18 4.08 -61.11
C PRO A 38 11.07 3.06 -61.44
N LYS A 39 11.00 1.97 -60.67
CA LYS A 39 9.95 0.97 -60.83
C LYS A 39 8.59 1.65 -60.71
N ARG A 40 7.80 1.59 -61.79
CA ARG A 40 6.43 2.16 -61.87
C ARG A 40 5.47 0.99 -61.77
N MET A 41 4.50 1.09 -60.84
CA MET A 41 3.47 0.10 -60.67
C MET A 41 2.09 0.69 -60.93
N ARG A 42 1.16 -0.08 -61.43
CA ARG A 42 -0.25 0.35 -61.64
C ARG A 42 -1.11 -0.33 -60.61
N VAL A 43 -1.90 0.45 -59.90
CA VAL A 43 -2.83 -0.01 -58.88
C VAL A 43 -4.18 0.67 -59.10
N ASN A 44 -5.27 -0.05 -58.95
CA ASN A 44 -6.62 0.48 -59.05
C ASN A 44 -6.90 1.39 -57.82
N ALA A 45 -7.40 2.60 -58.05
CA ALA A 45 -7.68 3.56 -56.97
C ALA A 45 -8.72 3.02 -55.98
N ASP A 46 -9.65 2.17 -56.42
CA ASP A 46 -10.68 1.59 -55.54
C ASP A 46 -10.14 0.49 -54.61
N GLU A 47 -8.92 -0.01 -54.86
CA GLU A 47 -8.28 -1.07 -54.04
C GLU A 47 -7.30 -0.54 -52.99
N VAL A 48 -7.14 0.81 -52.94
CA VAL A 48 -6.24 1.48 -51.97
C VAL A 48 -7.00 2.51 -51.16
N GLY A 49 -6.71 2.55 -49.84
CA GLY A 49 -7.26 3.62 -49.02
C GLY A 49 -6.45 4.90 -49.22
N ILE A 50 -7.11 5.97 -49.60
CA ILE A 50 -6.52 7.29 -49.76
C ILE A 50 -7.17 8.19 -48.71
N GLU A 51 -6.35 8.73 -47.83
CA GLU A 51 -6.78 9.62 -46.73
C GLU A 51 -6.04 10.95 -46.79
N GLU A 52 -6.61 11.97 -46.20
CA GLU A 52 -6.04 13.32 -46.17
C GLU A 52 -5.31 13.55 -44.86
N ALA A 53 -4.12 14.12 -44.92
CA ALA A 53 -3.37 14.61 -43.77
C ALA A 53 -4.05 15.88 -43.25
N THR A 54 -4.57 15.83 -42.03
CA THR A 54 -5.32 16.93 -41.41
C THR A 54 -4.57 17.56 -40.24
N LEU A 55 -4.64 18.87 -40.10
CA LEU A 55 -4.19 19.56 -38.89
C LEU A 55 -5.32 19.48 -37.83
N ALA A 56 -5.11 18.70 -36.80
CA ALA A 56 -6.13 18.49 -35.78
C ALA A 56 -5.51 18.44 -34.38
N PRO A 57 -6.29 18.70 -33.33
CA PRO A 57 -5.85 18.43 -31.97
C PRO A 57 -5.49 16.95 -31.79
N PHE A 58 -4.25 16.68 -31.46
CA PHE A 58 -3.75 15.33 -31.25
C PHE A 58 -3.48 15.07 -29.76
N ILE A 59 -4.01 13.97 -29.28
CA ILE A 59 -3.76 13.47 -27.92
C ILE A 59 -3.20 12.06 -28.08
N GLU A 60 -2.02 11.83 -27.51
CA GLU A 60 -1.54 10.46 -27.35
C GLU A 60 -2.34 9.81 -26.21
N TYR A 61 -3.01 8.72 -26.49
CA TYR A 61 -3.76 7.95 -25.51
C TYR A 61 -3.61 6.45 -25.73
N VAL A 62 -3.84 5.72 -24.67
CA VAL A 62 -3.85 4.25 -24.70
C VAL A 62 -5.14 3.73 -24.05
N ASN A 63 -5.65 2.63 -24.58
CA ASN A 63 -6.78 1.93 -23.98
C ASN A 63 -6.28 0.77 -23.12
N ALA A 64 -6.85 0.66 -21.94
CA ALA A 64 -6.62 -0.43 -21.00
C ALA A 64 -7.95 -1.08 -20.61
N GLU A 65 -7.94 -2.34 -20.29
CA GLU A 65 -9.06 -3.00 -19.62
C GLU A 65 -8.91 -2.86 -18.11
N GLY A 66 -9.96 -2.37 -17.45
CA GLY A 66 -9.98 -2.21 -16.01
C GLY A 66 -11.23 -2.85 -15.41
N THR A 67 -11.13 -3.28 -14.18
CA THR A 67 -12.23 -3.85 -13.39
C THR A 67 -12.56 -2.95 -12.23
N LEU A 68 -13.86 -2.77 -11.97
CA LEU A 68 -14.34 -1.99 -10.84
C LEU A 68 -14.12 -2.78 -9.55
N GLN A 69 -13.42 -2.17 -8.62
CA GLN A 69 -13.13 -2.72 -7.29
C GLN A 69 -13.54 -1.73 -6.20
N PRO A 70 -13.87 -2.18 -4.99
CA PRO A 70 -14.01 -1.27 -3.85
C PRO A 70 -12.66 -0.64 -3.56
N ILE A 71 -12.67 0.56 -2.99
CA ILE A 71 -11.41 1.25 -2.66
C ILE A 71 -10.64 0.49 -1.59
N GLU A 72 -11.35 -0.07 -0.63
CA GLU A 72 -10.80 -0.88 0.45
C GLU A 72 -11.65 -2.13 0.70
N THR A 73 -10.96 -3.21 1.05
CA THR A 73 -11.53 -4.46 1.53
C THR A 73 -10.82 -4.84 2.81
N ILE A 74 -11.59 -5.01 3.89
CA ILE A 74 -11.06 -5.40 5.19
C ILE A 74 -11.47 -6.84 5.47
N ARG A 75 -10.49 -7.67 5.80
CA ARG A 75 -10.72 -9.02 6.27
C ARG A 75 -11.07 -9.01 7.75
N ILE A 76 -12.10 -9.75 8.09
CA ILE A 76 -12.54 -9.91 9.48
C ILE A 76 -11.96 -11.21 10.00
N SER A 77 -11.30 -11.15 11.14
CA SER A 77 -10.79 -12.32 11.84
C SER A 77 -11.24 -12.35 13.29
N THR A 78 -11.32 -13.56 13.85
CA THR A 78 -11.61 -13.78 15.26
C THR A 78 -10.47 -13.28 16.14
N ARG A 79 -10.78 -12.66 17.27
CA ARG A 79 -9.76 -12.29 18.29
C ARG A 79 -9.47 -13.44 19.23
N GLU A 80 -10.51 -14.22 19.57
CA GLU A 80 -10.46 -15.37 20.47
C GLU A 80 -10.92 -16.64 19.74
N ALA A 81 -10.45 -17.79 20.21
CA ALA A 81 -10.96 -19.07 19.75
C ALA A 81 -12.35 -19.35 20.37
N GLY A 82 -13.19 -20.08 19.63
CA GLY A 82 -14.50 -20.47 20.14
C GLY A 82 -15.37 -21.15 19.11
N THR A 83 -16.51 -21.65 19.54
CA THR A 83 -17.52 -22.25 18.66
C THR A 83 -18.55 -21.19 18.27
N VAL A 84 -18.91 -21.11 17.00
CA VAL A 84 -19.95 -20.21 16.49
C VAL A 84 -21.31 -20.56 17.09
N SER A 85 -21.78 -19.73 18.00
CA SER A 85 -23.08 -19.94 18.66
C SER A 85 -24.24 -19.27 17.96
N ARG A 86 -23.96 -18.14 17.27
CA ARG A 86 -24.97 -17.38 16.55
C ARG A 86 -24.32 -16.53 15.47
N ILE A 87 -24.91 -16.55 14.28
CA ILE A 87 -24.63 -15.63 13.19
C ILE A 87 -25.72 -14.57 13.21
N VAL A 88 -25.35 -13.30 13.27
CA VAL A 88 -26.27 -12.14 13.39
C VAL A 88 -26.41 -11.44 12.04
N ALA A 89 -25.31 -11.30 11.30
CA ALA A 89 -25.31 -10.67 9.99
C ALA A 89 -25.06 -11.71 8.89
N GLU A 90 -25.85 -11.63 7.82
CA GLU A 90 -25.73 -12.48 6.63
C GLU A 90 -24.91 -11.76 5.53
N GLU A 91 -24.40 -12.53 4.56
CA GLU A 91 -23.74 -11.96 3.38
C GLU A 91 -24.67 -10.98 2.65
N GLY A 92 -24.10 -9.87 2.22
CA GLY A 92 -24.83 -8.77 1.57
C GLY A 92 -25.38 -7.71 2.53
N THR A 93 -25.37 -7.94 3.84
CA THR A 93 -25.84 -6.97 4.85
C THR A 93 -24.94 -5.74 4.89
N LEU A 94 -25.54 -4.55 4.97
CA LEU A 94 -24.83 -3.31 5.25
C LEU A 94 -24.62 -3.18 6.75
N LEU A 95 -23.39 -3.00 7.17
CA LEU A 95 -22.96 -2.91 8.55
C LEU A 95 -22.41 -1.52 8.87
N SER A 96 -22.68 -1.06 10.07
CA SER A 96 -22.04 0.09 10.69
C SER A 96 -20.90 -0.36 11.60
N VAL A 97 -19.98 0.57 11.92
CA VAL A 97 -18.91 0.28 12.89
C VAL A 97 -19.49 -0.20 14.21
N GLY A 98 -19.04 -1.34 14.71
CA GLY A 98 -19.51 -1.94 15.96
C GLY A 98 -20.67 -2.91 15.82
N ASP A 99 -21.33 -3.01 14.66
CA ASP A 99 -22.39 -3.99 14.45
C ASP A 99 -21.88 -5.42 14.63
N THR A 100 -22.65 -6.25 15.34
CA THR A 100 -22.31 -7.63 15.60
C THR A 100 -22.51 -8.49 14.35
N ILE A 101 -21.48 -9.22 13.96
CA ILE A 101 -21.51 -10.14 12.83
C ILE A 101 -21.85 -11.54 13.31
N LEU A 102 -21.08 -12.05 14.28
CA LEU A 102 -21.34 -13.35 14.89
C LEU A 102 -20.91 -13.37 16.37
N VAL A 103 -21.38 -14.35 17.10
CA VAL A 103 -21.07 -14.57 18.52
C VAL A 103 -20.46 -15.95 18.66
N LEU A 104 -19.32 -16.01 19.33
CA LEU A 104 -18.63 -17.24 19.70
C LEU A 104 -18.96 -17.61 21.14
N THR A 105 -18.87 -18.88 21.47
CA THR A 105 -18.85 -19.40 22.84
C THR A 105 -17.55 -20.13 23.09
N ASN A 106 -16.94 -19.88 24.24
CA ASN A 106 -15.74 -20.56 24.67
C ASN A 106 -15.85 -20.94 26.17
N PRO A 107 -16.30 -22.17 26.49
CA PRO A 107 -16.47 -22.60 27.87
C PRO A 107 -15.15 -22.64 28.68
N GLU A 108 -14.02 -22.79 28.02
CA GLU A 108 -12.69 -22.78 28.66
C GLU A 108 -12.33 -21.36 29.12
N LEU A 109 -12.57 -20.36 28.27
CA LEU A 109 -12.37 -18.96 28.63
C LEU A 109 -13.31 -18.54 29.78
N GLU A 110 -14.57 -18.99 29.79
CA GLU A 110 -15.51 -18.69 30.86
C GLU A 110 -15.03 -19.29 32.19
N ARG A 111 -14.45 -20.50 32.19
CA ARG A 111 -13.82 -21.08 33.36
C ARG A 111 -12.59 -20.31 33.83
N ASP A 112 -11.71 -19.95 32.89
CA ASP A 112 -10.54 -19.12 33.21
C ASP A 112 -10.94 -17.79 33.88
N ILE A 113 -11.96 -17.11 33.36
CA ILE A 113 -12.50 -15.88 33.97
C ILE A 113 -13.02 -16.14 35.38
N ALA A 114 -13.80 -17.23 35.62
CA ALA A 114 -14.30 -17.58 36.91
C ALA A 114 -13.17 -17.91 37.90
N ASP A 115 -12.11 -18.59 37.47
CA ASP A 115 -10.94 -18.89 38.26
C ASP A 115 -10.16 -17.62 38.64
N GLN A 116 -9.94 -16.70 37.69
CA GLN A 116 -9.31 -15.40 37.96
C GLN A 116 -10.14 -14.54 38.90
N GLN A 117 -11.46 -14.56 38.77
CA GLN A 117 -12.36 -13.87 39.72
C GLN A 117 -12.27 -14.44 41.12
N SER A 118 -12.23 -15.76 41.26
CA SER A 118 -12.05 -16.44 42.53
C SER A 118 -10.69 -16.13 43.15
N GLU A 119 -9.62 -16.09 42.35
CA GLU A 119 -8.29 -15.75 42.81
C GLU A 119 -8.22 -14.29 43.29
N TRP A 120 -8.78 -13.34 42.52
CA TRP A 120 -8.85 -11.96 42.94
C TRP A 120 -9.59 -11.80 44.26
N GLN A 121 -10.70 -12.51 44.43
CA GLN A 121 -11.50 -12.48 45.67
C GLN A 121 -10.76 -13.05 46.86
N ARG A 122 -9.97 -14.13 46.66
CA ARG A 122 -9.07 -14.69 47.70
C ARG A 122 -7.99 -13.67 48.07
N GLN A 123 -7.34 -13.01 47.11
CA GLN A 123 -6.33 -12.00 47.38
C GLN A 123 -6.91 -10.80 48.11
N GLN A 124 -8.11 -10.37 47.73
CA GLN A 124 -8.81 -9.30 48.43
C GLN A 124 -9.11 -9.60 49.87
N ASN A 125 -9.57 -10.84 50.17
CA ASN A 125 -9.84 -11.28 51.53
C ASN A 125 -8.52 -11.40 52.32
N ASN A 126 -7.48 -11.95 51.74
CA ASN A 126 -6.16 -12.05 52.38
C ASN A 126 -5.60 -10.66 52.71
N HIS A 127 -5.63 -9.73 51.74
CA HIS A 127 -5.23 -8.34 51.95
C HIS A 127 -5.98 -7.70 53.13
N ARG A 128 -7.32 -7.86 53.17
CA ARG A 128 -8.14 -7.35 54.27
C ARG A 128 -7.76 -7.92 55.59
N SER A 129 -7.54 -9.25 55.69
CA SER A 129 -7.14 -9.94 56.94
C SER A 129 -5.78 -9.44 57.40
N GLN A 130 -4.83 -9.27 56.52
CA GLN A 130 -3.51 -8.80 56.89
C GLN A 130 -3.51 -7.32 57.36
N LEU A 131 -4.35 -6.47 56.75
CA LEU A 131 -4.52 -5.08 57.20
C LEU A 131 -5.07 -5.06 58.66
N ILE A 132 -6.06 -5.91 58.97
CA ILE A 132 -6.61 -6.03 60.34
C ILE A 132 -5.53 -6.45 61.32
N GLU A 133 -4.72 -7.47 60.96
CA GLU A 133 -3.61 -7.91 61.78
C GLU A 133 -2.57 -6.82 62.03
N MET A 134 -2.21 -6.09 60.99
CA MET A 134 -1.28 -4.94 61.07
C MET A 134 -1.83 -3.83 61.97
N ASP A 135 -3.12 -3.52 61.91
CA ASP A 135 -3.75 -2.54 62.81
C ASP A 135 -3.76 -3.03 64.26
N GLN A 136 -4.03 -4.29 64.54
CA GLN A 136 -3.90 -4.87 65.88
C GLN A 136 -2.48 -4.76 66.42
N GLN A 137 -1.48 -5.09 65.63
CA GLN A 137 -0.06 -4.94 65.98
C GLN A 137 0.31 -3.49 66.25
N ARG A 138 -0.21 -2.52 65.44
CA ARG A 138 -0.02 -1.10 65.66
C ARG A 138 -0.59 -0.64 67.02
N LEU A 139 -1.83 -1.04 67.32
CA LEU A 139 -2.48 -0.70 68.61
C LEU A 139 -1.72 -1.28 69.78
N THR A 140 -1.25 -2.52 69.70
CA THR A 140 -0.41 -3.15 70.74
C THR A 140 0.89 -2.39 70.97
N ARG A 141 1.55 -1.95 69.90
CA ARG A 141 2.77 -1.12 70.01
C ARG A 141 2.49 0.27 70.64
N GLU A 142 1.38 0.90 70.27
CA GLU A 142 0.98 2.18 70.89
C GLU A 142 0.75 2.02 72.40
N GLN A 143 0.08 0.97 72.83
CA GLN A 143 -0.09 0.67 74.25
C GLN A 143 1.25 0.45 74.94
N GLN A 144 2.16 -0.33 74.38
CA GLN A 144 3.49 -0.56 74.94
C GLN A 144 4.31 0.74 75.04
N LYS A 145 4.22 1.64 74.03
CA LYS A 145 4.86 2.96 74.11
C LYS A 145 4.34 3.81 75.28
N LEU A 146 3.02 3.81 75.48
CA LEU A 146 2.39 4.52 76.57
C LEU A 146 2.83 3.99 77.95
N ASP A 147 2.83 2.66 78.10
CA ASP A 147 3.25 1.97 79.32
C ASP A 147 4.72 2.28 79.62
N ASN A 148 5.60 2.18 78.64
CA ASN A 148 7.01 2.49 78.80
C ASN A 148 7.28 3.95 79.11
N ALA A 149 6.55 4.89 78.50
CA ALA A 149 6.68 6.34 78.74
C ALA A 149 6.22 6.67 80.18
N TYR A 150 5.13 6.07 80.64
CA TYR A 150 4.66 6.19 81.99
C TYR A 150 5.70 5.68 83.02
N GLU A 151 6.23 4.49 82.82
CA GLU A 151 7.21 3.88 83.73
C GLU A 151 8.51 4.67 83.78
N LEU A 152 9.00 5.16 82.60
CA LEU A 152 10.20 6.00 82.51
C LEU A 152 10.01 7.30 83.30
N ASN A 153 8.87 7.96 83.12
CA ASN A 153 8.54 9.22 83.83
C ASN A 153 8.46 8.99 85.36
N ARG A 154 7.90 7.81 85.79
CA ARG A 154 7.85 7.43 87.22
C ARG A 154 9.24 7.27 87.78
N LEU A 155 10.13 6.54 87.11
CA LEU A 155 11.51 6.32 87.54
C LEU A 155 12.34 7.61 87.50
N GLU A 156 12.14 8.48 86.54
CA GLU A 156 12.80 9.77 86.47
C GLU A 156 12.45 10.65 87.66
N LYS A 157 11.17 10.75 88.01
CA LYS A 157 10.70 11.52 89.18
C LYS A 157 11.23 10.91 90.48
N GLN A 158 11.30 9.57 90.60
CA GLN A 158 11.85 8.91 91.78
C GLN A 158 13.35 9.21 91.93
N TRP A 159 14.12 9.14 90.84
CA TRP A 159 15.54 9.50 90.82
C TRP A 159 15.79 10.94 91.16
N GLN A 160 14.99 11.87 90.65
CA GLN A 160 15.07 13.29 90.98
C GLN A 160 14.81 13.53 92.49
N LEU A 161 13.80 12.88 93.05
CA LEU A 161 13.51 12.91 94.52
C LEU A 161 14.66 12.36 95.33
N ASP A 162 15.18 11.19 94.96
CA ASP A 162 16.29 10.58 95.66
C ASP A 162 17.57 11.40 95.57
N GLN A 163 17.80 12.15 94.54
CA GLN A 163 18.88 13.12 94.39
C GLN A 163 18.73 14.35 95.35
N GLU A 164 17.53 14.80 95.56
CA GLU A 164 17.25 15.88 96.52
C GLU A 164 17.42 15.41 97.99
N GLU A 165 16.89 14.21 98.30
CA GLU A 165 17.01 13.62 99.61
C GLU A 165 18.46 13.30 99.94
N TYR A 166 19.31 12.88 99.03
CA TYR A 166 20.75 12.76 99.20
C TYR A 166 21.43 14.03 99.48
N ARG A 167 21.07 15.18 98.79
CA ARG A 167 21.60 16.52 99.08
C ARG A 167 21.25 17.01 100.49
N MET A 168 20.09 16.55 101.01
CA MET A 168 19.65 16.89 102.40
C MET A 168 20.25 15.95 103.44
N GLY A 169 21.04 14.98 103.01
CA GLY A 169 21.65 13.97 103.92
C GLY A 169 20.70 12.86 104.42
N ILE A 170 19.51 12.71 103.88
CA ILE A 170 18.47 11.80 104.25
C ILE A 170 18.77 10.36 103.64
N LYS A 171 19.29 10.33 102.47
CA LYS A 171 19.65 9.05 101.75
C LYS A 171 21.15 8.87 101.68
N SER A 172 21.59 7.58 101.66
CA SER A 172 22.97 7.25 101.42
C SER A 172 23.35 7.29 99.95
N LYS A 173 24.65 7.47 99.66
CA LYS A 173 25.17 7.46 98.27
C LYS A 173 24.82 6.15 97.52
N ALA A 174 24.92 5.01 98.22
CA ALA A 174 24.58 3.73 97.58
C ALA A 174 23.10 3.59 97.14
N GLN A 175 22.17 4.21 97.90
CA GLN A 175 20.76 4.26 97.51
C GLN A 175 20.49 5.17 96.26
N LEU A 176 21.20 6.30 96.16
CA LEU A 176 21.13 7.17 95.00
C LEU A 176 21.68 6.46 93.77
N GLU A 177 22.84 5.76 93.87
CA GLU A 177 23.45 5.02 92.77
C GLU A 177 22.51 3.94 92.21
N VAL A 178 21.82 3.20 93.11
CA VAL A 178 20.82 2.21 92.65
C VAL A 178 19.66 2.84 91.83
N ALA A 179 19.12 3.91 92.37
CA ALA A 179 18.02 4.66 91.64
C ALA A 179 18.49 5.23 90.33
N GLU A 180 19.74 5.74 90.23
CA GLU A 180 20.32 6.24 89.00
C GLU A 180 20.56 5.04 88.03
N GLU A 181 21.06 3.95 88.40
CA GLU A 181 21.24 2.76 87.54
C GLU A 181 19.92 2.22 87.03
N GLU A 182 18.88 2.15 87.85
CA GLU A 182 17.53 1.73 87.45
C GLU A 182 16.92 2.67 86.41
N TYR A 183 17.03 4.01 86.65
CA TYR A 183 16.60 5.00 85.69
C TYR A 183 17.38 4.91 84.37
N ARG A 184 18.72 4.84 84.40
CA ARG A 184 19.58 4.72 83.22
C ARG A 184 19.27 3.44 82.43
N TYR A 185 19.08 2.31 83.09
CA TYR A 185 18.70 1.04 82.43
C TYR A 185 17.34 1.21 81.70
N LYS A 186 16.33 1.72 82.41
CA LYS A 186 14.99 1.93 81.82
C LYS A 186 15.01 2.90 80.67
N HIS A 187 15.77 4.01 80.80
CA HIS A 187 15.93 4.99 79.73
C HIS A 187 16.57 4.35 78.50
N ARG A 188 17.65 3.58 78.65
CA ARG A 188 18.30 2.88 77.56
C ARG A 188 17.38 1.82 76.91
N SER A 189 16.64 1.09 77.70
CA SER A 189 15.65 0.12 77.27
C SER A 189 14.53 0.80 76.44
N ALA A 190 14.03 1.94 76.89
CA ALA A 190 13.00 2.71 76.19
C ALA A 190 13.51 3.19 74.83
N GLN A 191 14.77 3.67 74.76
CA GLN A 191 15.38 4.09 73.48
C GLN A 191 15.44 2.93 72.47
N LEU A 192 15.92 1.77 72.88
CA LEU A 192 15.98 0.56 72.04
C LEU A 192 14.59 0.10 71.58
N GLN A 193 13.58 0.19 72.42
CA GLN A 193 12.21 -0.13 72.09
C GLN A 193 11.63 0.87 71.08
N GLN A 194 11.96 2.15 71.21
CA GLN A 194 11.57 3.16 70.24
C GLN A 194 12.21 2.89 68.87
N GLU A 195 13.53 2.63 68.82
CA GLU A 195 14.22 2.29 67.57
C GLU A 195 13.60 1.05 66.88
N ARG A 196 13.27 0.03 67.67
CA ARG A 196 12.56 -1.18 67.16
C ARG A 196 11.17 -0.84 66.62
N ALA A 197 10.39 -0.02 67.34
CA ALA A 197 9.06 0.38 66.91
C ALA A 197 9.10 1.16 65.59
N GLU A 198 10.08 2.07 65.41
CA GLU A 198 10.29 2.78 64.17
C GLU A 198 10.68 1.88 62.99
N GLN A 199 11.52 0.85 63.27
CA GLN A 199 11.89 -0.12 62.26
C GLN A 199 10.70 -0.99 61.86
N GLU A 200 9.89 -1.43 62.84
CA GLU A 200 8.66 -2.21 62.57
C GLU A 200 7.63 -1.38 61.80
N GLU A 201 7.52 -0.07 62.08
CA GLU A 201 6.66 0.85 61.33
C GLU A 201 7.09 0.95 59.86
N ARG A 202 8.40 1.13 59.61
CA ARG A 202 8.94 1.12 58.25
C ARG A 202 8.66 -0.21 57.52
N MET A 203 8.83 -1.34 58.20
CA MET A 203 8.52 -2.67 57.64
C MET A 203 7.03 -2.86 57.41
N ALA A 204 6.17 -2.29 58.27
CA ALA A 204 4.71 -2.34 58.06
C ALA A 204 4.28 -1.56 56.83
N VAL A 205 4.86 -0.37 56.53
CA VAL A 205 4.61 0.38 55.31
C VAL A 205 5.01 -0.43 54.08
N LEU A 206 6.23 -0.97 54.04
CA LEU A 206 6.69 -1.78 52.92
C LEU A 206 5.79 -3.02 52.69
N ARG A 207 5.35 -3.69 53.79
CA ARG A 207 4.45 -4.83 53.71
C ARG A 207 3.08 -4.41 53.10
N ARG A 208 2.55 -3.24 53.47
CA ARG A 208 1.32 -2.72 52.91
C ARG A 208 1.46 -2.48 51.42
N ASP A 209 2.54 -1.82 51.01
CA ASP A 209 2.80 -1.55 49.58
C ASP A 209 2.90 -2.86 48.77
N MET A 210 3.56 -3.89 49.32
CA MET A 210 3.61 -5.21 48.68
C MET A 210 2.23 -5.86 48.52
N LEU A 211 1.39 -5.77 49.56
CA LEU A 211 0.05 -6.33 49.55
C LEU A 211 -0.86 -5.60 48.57
N GLU A 212 -0.76 -4.28 48.48
CA GLU A 212 -1.47 -3.47 47.47
C GLU A 212 -1.02 -3.84 46.06
N GLY A 213 0.29 -4.02 45.84
CA GLY A 213 0.85 -4.47 44.58
C GLY A 213 0.34 -5.84 44.13
N ASP A 214 0.31 -6.81 45.03
CA ASP A 214 -0.20 -8.16 44.77
C ASP A 214 -1.69 -8.15 44.40
N LEU A 215 -2.48 -7.32 45.09
CA LEU A 215 -3.89 -7.15 44.82
C LEU A 215 -4.12 -6.51 43.42
N GLU A 216 -3.34 -5.50 43.06
CA GLU A 216 -3.43 -4.87 41.74
C GLU A 216 -3.02 -5.81 40.60
N VAL A 217 -2.00 -6.67 40.83
CA VAL A 217 -1.62 -7.71 39.87
C VAL A 217 -2.78 -8.72 39.68
N ALA A 218 -3.43 -9.16 40.74
CA ALA A 218 -4.57 -10.06 40.63
C ALA A 218 -5.75 -9.43 39.91
N ARG A 219 -6.04 -8.16 40.20
CA ARG A 219 -7.05 -7.37 39.50
C ARG A 219 -6.74 -7.24 38.02
N GLY A 220 -5.49 -6.92 37.68
CA GLY A 220 -5.04 -6.79 36.27
C GLY A 220 -5.18 -8.11 35.48
N LYS A 221 -4.98 -9.28 36.14
CA LYS A 221 -5.23 -10.58 35.51
C LYS A 221 -6.72 -10.77 35.21
N LEU A 222 -7.61 -10.49 36.17
CA LEU A 222 -9.05 -10.59 35.99
C LEU A 222 -9.51 -9.70 34.84
N LEU A 223 -9.14 -8.42 34.84
CA LEU A 223 -9.54 -7.47 33.78
C LEU A 223 -9.09 -7.92 32.37
N ARG A 224 -7.88 -8.51 32.28
CA ARG A 224 -7.41 -9.08 30.99
C ARG A 224 -8.27 -10.26 30.53
N SER A 225 -8.63 -11.18 31.44
CA SER A 225 -9.49 -12.31 31.10
C SER A 225 -10.90 -11.85 30.73
N GLU A 226 -11.46 -10.85 31.41
CA GLU A 226 -12.75 -10.25 31.09
C GLU A 226 -12.73 -9.55 29.71
N SER A 227 -11.66 -8.82 29.38
CA SER A 227 -11.49 -8.18 28.06
C SER A 227 -11.42 -9.21 26.92
N ARG A 228 -10.92 -10.41 27.16
CA ARG A 228 -10.94 -11.51 26.18
C ARG A 228 -12.39 -11.97 25.89
N ARG A 229 -13.30 -11.91 26.86
CA ARG A 229 -14.73 -12.21 26.64
C ARG A 229 -15.36 -11.31 25.59
N GLU A 230 -14.97 -10.02 25.53
CA GLU A 230 -15.43 -9.11 24.50
C GLU A 230 -15.01 -9.57 23.10
N GLY A 231 -13.86 -10.24 22.99
CA GLY A 231 -13.33 -10.82 21.76
C GLY A 231 -14.18 -11.98 21.20
N LEU A 232 -15.08 -12.56 22.00
CA LEU A 232 -16.03 -13.58 21.55
C LEU A 232 -17.20 -12.99 20.72
N VAL A 233 -17.42 -11.69 20.79
CA VAL A 233 -18.37 -10.98 19.93
C VAL A 233 -17.59 -10.34 18.79
N VAL A 234 -17.74 -10.90 17.59
CA VAL A 234 -17.07 -10.36 16.41
C VAL A 234 -17.92 -9.26 15.82
N THR A 235 -17.36 -8.06 15.79
CA THR A 235 -18.02 -6.83 15.31
C THR A 235 -17.36 -6.28 14.06
N ALA A 236 -18.10 -5.49 13.30
CA ALA A 236 -17.62 -4.78 12.13
C ALA A 236 -16.61 -3.67 12.51
N PRO A 237 -15.35 -3.72 12.05
CA PRO A 237 -14.35 -2.69 12.35
C PRO A 237 -14.56 -1.40 11.55
N ILE A 238 -15.29 -1.48 10.43
CA ILE A 238 -15.64 -0.36 9.54
C ILE A 238 -17.08 -0.49 9.08
N SER A 239 -17.65 0.63 8.62
CA SER A 239 -18.94 0.60 7.90
C SER A 239 -18.73 0.12 6.47
N GLY A 240 -19.62 -0.78 6.00
CA GLY A 240 -19.53 -1.34 4.66
C GLY A 240 -20.45 -2.53 4.47
N GLN A 241 -20.36 -3.20 3.34
CA GLN A 241 -21.14 -4.40 3.05
C GLN A 241 -20.34 -5.66 3.37
N LEU A 242 -20.90 -6.58 4.14
CA LEU A 242 -20.35 -7.91 4.37
C LEU A 242 -20.41 -8.71 3.05
N SER A 243 -19.27 -8.87 2.40
CA SER A 243 -19.22 -9.45 1.05
C SER A 243 -19.00 -10.96 1.03
N ALA A 244 -18.44 -11.50 2.12
CA ALA A 244 -18.25 -12.91 2.33
C ALA A 244 -18.29 -13.23 3.83
N LEU A 245 -18.90 -14.33 4.20
CA LEU A 245 -18.90 -14.88 5.55
C LEU A 245 -18.65 -16.39 5.49
N ASN A 246 -17.45 -16.81 5.87
CA ASN A 246 -17.01 -18.20 5.77
C ASN A 246 -17.25 -19.02 7.05
N ALA A 247 -17.99 -18.46 8.02
CA ALA A 247 -18.27 -19.12 9.28
C ALA A 247 -19.62 -19.84 9.27
N VAL A 248 -19.66 -21.06 9.82
CA VAL A 248 -20.87 -21.88 9.91
C VAL A 248 -21.26 -22.06 11.38
N LEU A 249 -22.57 -22.08 11.63
CA LEU A 249 -23.12 -22.34 12.98
C LEU A 249 -22.61 -23.67 13.55
N GLY A 250 -22.05 -23.65 14.75
CA GLY A 250 -21.47 -24.84 15.41
C GLY A 250 -20.01 -25.12 15.00
N GLU A 251 -19.44 -24.36 14.09
CA GLU A 251 -18.03 -24.49 13.70
C GLU A 251 -17.10 -23.99 14.81
N GLN A 252 -15.99 -24.71 15.04
CA GLN A 252 -14.95 -24.29 15.96
C GLN A 252 -13.89 -23.47 15.23
N LEU A 253 -13.72 -22.23 15.62
CA LEU A 253 -12.76 -21.29 15.06
C LEU A 253 -11.59 -21.09 16.01
N SER A 254 -10.38 -21.03 15.45
CA SER A 254 -9.17 -20.65 16.19
C SER A 254 -9.05 -19.13 16.30
N ALA A 255 -8.24 -18.63 17.20
CA ALA A 255 -7.87 -17.22 17.22
C ALA A 255 -7.17 -16.84 15.91
N SER A 256 -7.47 -15.63 15.40
CA SER A 256 -6.96 -15.10 14.12
C SER A 256 -7.50 -15.80 12.85
N SER A 257 -8.50 -16.69 12.97
CA SER A 257 -9.18 -17.25 11.79
C SER A 257 -9.92 -16.17 11.00
N THR A 258 -9.68 -16.07 9.70
CA THR A 258 -10.42 -15.16 8.82
C THR A 258 -11.81 -15.70 8.59
N ILE A 259 -12.83 -14.94 8.97
CA ILE A 259 -14.24 -15.34 8.90
C ILE A 259 -15.01 -14.64 7.79
N GLY A 260 -14.48 -13.58 7.21
CA GLY A 260 -15.21 -12.85 6.17
C GLY A 260 -14.50 -11.59 5.70
N GLU A 261 -15.19 -10.84 4.85
CA GLU A 261 -14.68 -9.59 4.27
C GLU A 261 -15.78 -8.52 4.26
N ILE A 262 -15.43 -7.30 4.68
CA ILE A 262 -16.24 -6.09 4.52
C ILE A 262 -15.66 -5.24 3.41
N LYS A 263 -16.50 -4.80 2.47
CA LYS A 263 -16.15 -3.89 1.37
C LYS A 263 -16.81 -2.55 1.57
N ILE A 264 -16.04 -1.48 1.41
CA ILE A 264 -16.57 -0.11 1.41
C ILE A 264 -17.30 0.11 0.09
N MET A 265 -18.59 0.48 0.16
CA MET A 265 -19.50 0.57 -1.00
C MET A 265 -19.76 2.00 -1.45
N ASP A 266 -19.19 3.01 -0.81
CA ASP A 266 -19.35 4.42 -1.15
C ASP A 266 -18.27 4.93 -2.11
N ARG A 267 -17.16 4.23 -2.22
CA ARG A 267 -16.03 4.58 -3.09
C ARG A 267 -15.53 3.38 -3.86
N TYR A 268 -15.25 3.64 -5.14
CA TYR A 268 -14.75 2.60 -6.04
C TYR A 268 -13.48 3.09 -6.75
N LYS A 269 -12.66 2.14 -7.12
CA LYS A 269 -11.52 2.31 -8.02
C LYS A 269 -11.66 1.39 -9.21
N VAL A 270 -11.07 1.80 -10.32
CA VAL A 270 -10.89 0.93 -11.48
C VAL A 270 -9.46 0.42 -11.45
N HIS A 271 -9.31 -0.87 -11.22
CA HIS A 271 -8.02 -1.55 -11.28
C HIS A 271 -7.76 -1.98 -12.71
N ALA A 272 -6.68 -1.49 -13.32
CA ALA A 272 -6.34 -1.74 -14.71
C ALA A 272 -4.88 -2.16 -14.85
N SER A 273 -4.54 -2.77 -16.00
CA SER A 273 -3.17 -3.14 -16.33
C SER A 273 -2.82 -2.72 -17.75
N LEU A 274 -1.52 -2.42 -17.95
CA LEU A 274 -0.93 -2.10 -19.26
C LEU A 274 0.38 -2.83 -19.46
N GLY A 275 0.79 -2.96 -20.73
CA GLY A 275 2.09 -3.52 -21.07
C GLY A 275 3.25 -2.66 -20.58
N GLU A 276 4.38 -3.29 -20.26
CA GLU A 276 5.60 -2.67 -19.69
C GLU A 276 6.11 -1.46 -20.49
N TYR A 277 5.84 -1.43 -21.81
CA TYR A 277 6.22 -0.31 -22.68
C TYR A 277 5.71 1.07 -22.21
N TYR A 278 4.60 1.07 -21.46
CA TYR A 278 3.96 2.30 -20.98
C TYR A 278 4.36 2.69 -19.55
N VAL A 279 5.21 1.89 -18.87
CA VAL A 279 5.55 2.11 -17.45
C VAL A 279 6.17 3.49 -17.20
N ASP A 280 7.09 3.92 -18.08
CA ASP A 280 7.76 5.23 -17.96
C ASP A 280 6.88 6.41 -18.44
N LYS A 281 5.78 6.11 -19.12
CA LYS A 281 4.86 7.12 -19.66
C LYS A 281 3.68 7.43 -18.74
N LEU A 282 3.38 6.53 -17.80
CA LEU A 282 2.31 6.74 -16.84
C LEU A 282 2.80 7.48 -15.60
N GLN A 283 1.99 8.44 -15.17
CA GLN A 283 2.24 9.21 -13.95
C GLN A 283 0.97 9.30 -13.11
N SER A 284 1.14 9.33 -11.78
CA SER A 284 0.02 9.59 -10.88
C SER A 284 -0.57 10.98 -11.16
N GLY A 285 -1.89 11.08 -11.13
CA GLY A 285 -2.62 12.31 -11.44
C GLY A 285 -2.99 12.48 -12.92
N GLN A 286 -2.51 11.63 -13.83
CA GLN A 286 -2.92 11.69 -15.24
C GLN A 286 -4.41 11.44 -15.41
N SER A 287 -5.00 12.15 -16.39
CA SER A 287 -6.41 12.05 -16.74
C SER A 287 -6.70 10.76 -17.50
N ALA A 288 -7.82 10.17 -17.17
CA ALA A 288 -8.37 9.03 -17.88
C ALA A 288 -9.88 9.15 -17.97
N THR A 289 -10.49 8.41 -18.87
CA THR A 289 -11.94 8.37 -19.04
C THR A 289 -12.43 6.95 -19.26
N ILE A 290 -13.62 6.66 -18.76
CA ILE A 290 -14.38 5.47 -19.17
C ILE A 290 -15.68 5.90 -19.82
N THR A 291 -16.15 5.10 -20.76
CA THR A 291 -17.47 5.29 -21.37
C THR A 291 -18.38 4.16 -20.89
N ALA A 292 -19.48 4.51 -20.24
CA ALA A 292 -20.50 3.57 -19.79
C ALA A 292 -21.89 4.15 -20.08
N ASP A 293 -22.77 3.32 -20.60
CA ASP A 293 -24.18 3.70 -20.89
C ASP A 293 -24.30 5.00 -21.74
N GLY A 294 -23.36 5.18 -22.69
CA GLY A 294 -23.32 6.36 -23.57
C GLY A 294 -22.83 7.67 -22.91
N ARG A 295 -22.34 7.59 -21.68
CA ARG A 295 -21.77 8.72 -20.94
C ARG A 295 -20.29 8.49 -20.65
N THR A 296 -19.53 9.57 -20.64
CA THR A 296 -18.11 9.56 -20.30
C THR A 296 -17.94 10.01 -18.84
N TYR A 297 -17.18 9.22 -18.09
CA TYR A 297 -16.88 9.48 -16.68
C TYR A 297 -15.38 9.76 -16.54
N PRO A 298 -15.01 10.93 -15.98
CA PRO A 298 -13.61 11.26 -15.77
C PRO A 298 -13.02 10.50 -14.57
N LEU A 299 -11.79 10.04 -14.75
CA LEU A 299 -10.97 9.42 -13.72
C LEU A 299 -9.57 10.05 -13.71
N HIS A 300 -8.83 9.79 -12.68
CA HIS A 300 -7.39 10.06 -12.63
C HIS A 300 -6.64 8.86 -12.05
N ILE A 301 -5.39 8.71 -12.45
CA ILE A 301 -4.50 7.67 -11.91
C ILE A 301 -4.16 8.06 -10.47
N SER A 302 -4.58 7.24 -9.51
CA SER A 302 -4.30 7.45 -8.08
C SER A 302 -3.03 6.75 -7.63
N HIS A 303 -2.80 5.54 -8.13
CA HIS A 303 -1.68 4.71 -7.73
C HIS A 303 -1.17 3.86 -8.88
N ILE A 304 0.15 3.73 -9.00
CA ILE A 304 0.82 2.85 -9.96
C ILE A 304 1.62 1.83 -9.15
N VAL A 305 1.39 0.54 -9.43
CA VAL A 305 2.16 -0.54 -8.81
C VAL A 305 3.51 -0.64 -9.53
N PRO A 306 4.64 -0.38 -8.86
CA PRO A 306 5.95 -0.30 -9.52
C PRO A 306 6.55 -1.66 -9.91
N GLU A 307 5.78 -2.73 -9.83
CA GLU A 307 6.20 -4.08 -10.13
C GLU A 307 5.63 -4.53 -11.49
N VAL A 308 6.53 -4.92 -12.42
CA VAL A 308 6.13 -5.52 -13.69
C VAL A 308 6.06 -7.04 -13.53
N LYS A 309 4.89 -7.61 -13.79
CA LYS A 309 4.63 -9.05 -13.81
C LYS A 309 4.09 -9.45 -15.18
N ASP A 310 4.59 -10.53 -15.76
CA ASP A 310 4.14 -11.04 -17.06
C ASP A 310 4.11 -9.97 -18.16
N ARG A 311 5.11 -9.08 -18.20
CA ARG A 311 5.23 -7.93 -19.10
C ARG A 311 4.10 -6.91 -18.97
N THR A 312 3.39 -6.90 -17.87
CA THR A 312 2.35 -5.92 -17.56
C THR A 312 2.58 -5.31 -16.19
N PHE A 313 2.09 -4.12 -15.97
CA PHE A 313 2.04 -3.47 -14.65
C PHE A 313 0.62 -3.00 -14.38
N ALA A 314 0.27 -2.98 -13.10
CA ALA A 314 -1.06 -2.61 -12.65
C ALA A 314 -1.09 -1.17 -12.12
N PHE A 315 -2.24 -0.54 -12.24
CA PHE A 315 -2.49 0.79 -11.69
C PHE A 315 -3.97 0.95 -11.33
N ASP A 316 -4.22 1.85 -10.40
CA ASP A 316 -5.55 2.16 -9.90
C ASP A 316 -5.98 3.56 -10.33
N LEU A 317 -7.22 3.67 -10.78
CA LEU A 317 -7.84 4.94 -11.14
C LEU A 317 -9.03 5.20 -10.21
N VAL A 318 -9.22 6.46 -9.86
CA VAL A 318 -10.33 6.90 -9.01
C VAL A 318 -11.21 7.86 -9.82
N PHE A 319 -12.51 7.75 -9.64
CA PHE A 319 -13.49 8.66 -10.24
C PHE A 319 -13.34 10.06 -9.66
N THR A 320 -13.38 11.06 -10.54
CA THR A 320 -13.28 12.47 -10.14
C THR A 320 -14.61 12.99 -9.59
N ASP A 321 -15.71 12.64 -10.23
CA ASP A 321 -17.03 13.21 -9.91
C ASP A 321 -18.03 12.11 -9.46
N SER A 322 -18.63 11.43 -10.42
CA SER A 322 -19.73 10.50 -10.18
C SER A 322 -19.43 9.11 -10.72
N LEU A 323 -20.07 8.11 -10.15
CA LEU A 323 -20.02 6.73 -10.59
C LEU A 323 -21.03 6.46 -11.72
N PRO A 324 -20.75 5.51 -12.62
CA PRO A 324 -21.74 5.03 -13.57
C PRO A 324 -22.98 4.46 -12.87
N MET A 325 -24.16 4.73 -13.42
CA MET A 325 -25.39 4.11 -12.93
C MET A 325 -25.29 2.58 -13.05
N GLY A 326 -25.61 1.86 -12.00
CA GLY A 326 -25.50 0.39 -11.97
C GLY A 326 -24.05 -0.12 -11.91
N ALA A 327 -23.13 0.66 -11.37
CA ALA A 327 -21.78 0.20 -11.07
C ALA A 327 -21.83 -1.02 -10.15
N ARG A 328 -21.19 -2.13 -10.57
CA ARG A 328 -21.08 -3.36 -9.78
C ARG A 328 -19.62 -3.79 -9.69
N ILE A 329 -19.22 -4.23 -8.52
CA ILE A 329 -17.87 -4.78 -8.30
C ILE A 329 -17.64 -5.93 -9.30
N GLY A 330 -16.44 -5.96 -9.91
CA GLY A 330 -16.08 -6.95 -10.93
C GLY A 330 -16.53 -6.60 -12.36
N LYS A 331 -17.31 -5.52 -12.57
CA LYS A 331 -17.67 -5.07 -13.91
C LYS A 331 -16.43 -4.54 -14.63
N GLY A 332 -16.17 -5.04 -15.86
CA GLY A 332 -15.11 -4.56 -16.72
C GLY A 332 -15.48 -3.25 -17.42
N TYR A 333 -14.49 -2.38 -17.58
CA TYR A 333 -14.59 -1.12 -18.32
C TYR A 333 -13.38 -0.93 -19.24
N GLN A 334 -13.62 -0.33 -20.40
CA GLN A 334 -12.54 0.18 -21.26
C GLN A 334 -12.13 1.57 -20.74
N VAL A 335 -10.87 1.67 -20.30
CA VAL A 335 -10.27 2.90 -19.79
C VAL A 335 -9.43 3.51 -20.87
N ARG A 336 -9.69 4.77 -21.22
CA ARG A 336 -8.84 5.59 -22.09
C ARG A 336 -7.97 6.48 -21.23
N ILE A 337 -6.66 6.33 -21.31
CA ILE A 337 -5.68 7.08 -20.53
C ILE A 337 -4.97 8.05 -21.43
N GLU A 338 -4.95 9.33 -21.07
CA GLU A 338 -4.30 10.38 -21.83
C GLU A 338 -2.82 10.49 -21.43
N LEU A 339 -1.93 10.23 -22.38
CA LEU A 339 -0.48 10.25 -22.17
C LEU A 339 0.14 11.62 -22.49
N SER A 340 -0.58 12.49 -23.20
CA SER A 340 -0.14 13.84 -23.54
C SER A 340 -1.29 14.83 -23.48
N THR A 341 -0.96 16.12 -23.37
CA THR A 341 -1.91 17.22 -23.61
C THR A 341 -2.27 17.32 -25.08
N ALA A 342 -3.42 17.95 -25.39
CA ALA A 342 -3.86 18.18 -26.73
C ALA A 342 -2.99 19.25 -27.41
N ASP A 343 -2.27 18.86 -28.45
CA ASP A 343 -1.48 19.78 -29.28
C ASP A 343 -1.97 19.74 -30.72
N GLN A 344 -1.81 20.83 -31.48
CA GLN A 344 -2.10 20.85 -32.92
C GLN A 344 -0.99 20.07 -33.65
N ALA A 345 -1.38 19.03 -34.36
CA ALA A 345 -0.44 18.18 -35.10
C ALA A 345 -1.03 17.79 -36.47
N VAL A 346 -0.13 17.56 -37.43
CA VAL A 346 -0.53 16.94 -38.70
C VAL A 346 -0.74 15.46 -38.46
N THR A 347 -1.94 14.98 -38.74
CA THR A 347 -2.33 13.60 -38.45
C THR A 347 -2.78 12.85 -39.68
N ILE A 348 -2.49 11.56 -39.73
CA ILE A 348 -3.04 10.62 -40.70
C ILE A 348 -3.68 9.41 -39.98
N PRO A 349 -4.78 8.87 -40.50
CA PRO A 349 -5.36 7.64 -39.95
C PRO A 349 -4.39 6.45 -39.99
N LYS A 350 -4.53 5.54 -39.04
CA LYS A 350 -3.78 4.29 -39.08
C LYS A 350 -4.18 3.43 -40.25
N GLY A 351 -3.18 2.81 -40.88
CA GLY A 351 -3.37 1.92 -42.01
C GLY A 351 -2.27 0.87 -42.10
N ASN A 352 -2.37 0.01 -43.11
CA ASN A 352 -1.42 -1.11 -43.26
C ASN A 352 -0.05 -0.68 -43.85
N PHE A 353 0.18 0.63 -44.08
CA PHE A 353 1.47 1.13 -44.60
C PHE A 353 2.61 0.90 -43.57
N TYR A 354 2.32 1.02 -42.28
CA TYR A 354 3.33 1.01 -41.24
C TYR A 354 4.11 -0.34 -41.16
N PRO A 355 3.49 -1.53 -41.18
CA PRO A 355 4.23 -2.81 -41.20
C PRO A 355 5.15 -2.97 -42.41
N PHE A 356 4.79 -2.37 -43.57
CA PHE A 356 5.57 -2.48 -44.80
C PHE A 356 6.69 -1.46 -44.93
N THR A 357 6.52 -0.31 -44.31
CA THR A 357 7.46 0.83 -44.46
C THR A 357 8.25 1.10 -43.18
N ALA A 358 7.93 0.42 -42.09
CA ALA A 358 8.41 0.74 -40.75
C ALA A 358 8.22 2.23 -40.37
N GLY A 359 7.22 2.91 -40.99
CA GLY A 359 6.93 4.30 -40.77
C GLY A 359 7.95 5.28 -41.35
N GLN A 360 8.86 4.84 -42.21
CA GLN A 360 9.91 5.70 -42.79
C GLN A 360 9.49 6.44 -44.04
N TRP A 361 8.50 5.96 -44.75
CA TRP A 361 8.00 6.56 -45.97
C TRP A 361 6.56 6.16 -46.24
N LEU A 362 5.88 6.94 -47.07
CA LEU A 362 4.54 6.64 -47.60
C LEU A 362 4.37 7.18 -49.02
N PHE A 363 3.26 6.84 -49.66
CA PHE A 363 2.91 7.36 -50.96
C PHE A 363 2.01 8.59 -50.82
N ARG A 364 2.48 9.74 -51.32
CA ARG A 364 1.69 10.95 -51.43
C ARG A 364 1.11 11.06 -52.84
N VAL A 365 -0.20 11.22 -52.93
CA VAL A 365 -0.93 11.37 -54.17
C VAL A 365 -0.61 12.73 -54.76
N ASN A 366 -0.27 12.78 -56.05
CA ASN A 366 -0.02 14.04 -56.74
C ASN A 366 -1.32 14.81 -56.95
N PRO A 367 -1.27 16.15 -57.19
CA PRO A 367 -2.45 16.96 -57.43
C PRO A 367 -3.28 16.54 -58.63
N ASP A 368 -2.67 15.78 -59.58
CA ASP A 368 -3.35 15.21 -60.74
C ASP A 368 -4.32 14.05 -60.39
N GLY A 369 -4.23 13.53 -59.19
CA GLY A 369 -5.01 12.40 -58.66
C GLY A 369 -4.69 11.05 -59.32
N ASN A 370 -3.87 11.02 -60.36
CA ASN A 370 -3.61 9.81 -61.17
C ASN A 370 -2.31 9.09 -60.80
N SER A 371 -1.52 9.65 -59.89
CA SER A 371 -0.26 9.08 -59.50
C SER A 371 0.10 9.43 -58.03
N ALA A 372 0.91 8.59 -57.43
CA ALA A 372 1.44 8.80 -56.08
C ALA A 372 2.96 8.56 -56.06
N ASN A 373 3.66 9.42 -55.37
CA ASN A 373 5.10 9.37 -55.24
C ASN A 373 5.49 8.94 -53.80
N ARG A 374 6.54 8.15 -53.70
CA ARG A 374 7.14 7.81 -52.41
C ARG A 374 7.76 9.02 -51.78
N VAL A 375 7.38 9.38 -50.56
CA VAL A 375 7.86 10.50 -49.77
C VAL A 375 8.39 9.98 -48.44
N PRO A 376 9.59 10.38 -47.98
CA PRO A 376 10.04 10.06 -46.63
C PRO A 376 9.18 10.84 -45.64
N VAL A 377 8.86 10.22 -44.52
CA VAL A 377 8.11 10.82 -43.42
C VAL A 377 8.73 10.48 -42.09
N THR A 378 8.56 11.36 -41.14
CA THR A 378 8.92 11.12 -39.75
C THR A 378 7.63 11.06 -38.91
N ILE A 379 7.35 9.89 -38.39
CA ILE A 379 6.21 9.66 -37.52
C ILE A 379 6.63 9.96 -36.06
N GLY A 380 5.80 10.72 -35.37
CA GLY A 380 5.94 11.10 -33.99
C GLY A 380 5.13 10.20 -33.07
N ARG A 381 4.29 10.82 -32.23
CA ARG A 381 3.37 10.13 -31.32
C ARG A 381 2.29 9.38 -32.09
N GLN A 382 1.68 8.42 -31.41
CA GLN A 382 0.58 7.65 -31.99
C GLN A 382 -0.52 7.40 -30.96
N ASN A 383 -1.73 7.28 -31.46
CA ASN A 383 -2.85 6.78 -30.68
C ASN A 383 -3.52 5.59 -31.40
N PRO A 384 -4.53 4.92 -30.88
CA PRO A 384 -5.18 3.80 -31.54
C PRO A 384 -5.74 4.07 -32.94
N LEU A 385 -6.05 5.33 -33.29
CA LEU A 385 -6.72 5.70 -34.51
C LEU A 385 -5.79 6.35 -35.56
N SER A 386 -4.75 7.10 -35.14
CA SER A 386 -3.95 7.95 -36.03
C SER A 386 -2.48 8.01 -35.59
N TYR A 387 -1.65 8.46 -36.56
CA TYR A 387 -0.25 8.82 -36.37
C TYR A 387 -0.09 10.34 -36.49
N GLU A 388 0.77 10.90 -35.64
CA GLU A 388 1.29 12.23 -35.76
C GLU A 388 2.44 12.25 -36.80
N ILE A 389 2.44 13.19 -37.72
CA ILE A 389 3.53 13.38 -38.66
C ILE A 389 4.32 14.63 -38.29
N ILE A 390 5.59 14.42 -37.95
CA ILE A 390 6.51 15.49 -37.56
C ILE A 390 7.06 16.17 -38.80
N ASP A 391 7.38 15.40 -39.86
CA ASP A 391 7.98 15.92 -41.09
C ASP A 391 7.59 15.06 -42.31
N GLY A 392 7.57 15.66 -43.51
CA GLY A 392 7.33 14.99 -44.77
C GLY A 392 5.96 15.21 -45.38
N LEU A 393 4.97 15.69 -44.62
CA LEU A 393 3.62 16.02 -45.11
C LEU A 393 3.16 17.38 -44.64
N GLN A 394 2.28 17.97 -45.45
CA GLN A 394 1.55 19.19 -45.11
C GLN A 394 0.05 18.91 -44.93
N PRO A 395 -0.67 19.71 -44.17
CA PRO A 395 -2.13 19.62 -44.08
C PRO A 395 -2.74 19.76 -45.50
N GLY A 396 -3.66 18.86 -45.86
CA GLY A 396 -4.25 18.76 -47.19
C GLY A 396 -3.56 17.78 -48.14
N ASP A 397 -2.38 17.23 -47.80
CA ASP A 397 -1.74 16.19 -48.58
C ASP A 397 -2.57 14.89 -48.56
N ARG A 398 -2.87 14.34 -49.71
CA ARG A 398 -3.55 13.04 -49.82
C ARG A 398 -2.51 11.91 -49.83
N VAL A 399 -2.69 10.91 -48.98
CA VAL A 399 -1.72 9.82 -48.78
C VAL A 399 -2.38 8.46 -48.85
N LEU A 400 -1.66 7.44 -49.30
CA LEU A 400 -2.13 6.09 -49.25
C LEU A 400 -1.93 5.54 -47.83
N THR A 401 -2.99 5.02 -47.21
CA THR A 401 -2.97 4.38 -45.93
C THR A 401 -3.08 2.87 -46.02
N SER A 402 -3.57 2.32 -47.16
CA SER A 402 -3.69 0.88 -47.37
C SER A 402 -3.27 0.46 -48.78
N GLY A 403 -3.17 -0.85 -49.05
CA GLY A 403 -2.79 -1.38 -50.34
C GLY A 403 -1.28 -1.59 -50.56
N TYR A 404 -0.47 -1.44 -49.49
CA TYR A 404 1.00 -1.53 -49.55
C TYR A 404 1.52 -2.95 -49.88
N ASP A 405 0.76 -3.96 -49.62
CA ASP A 405 1.05 -5.37 -49.99
C ASP A 405 1.22 -5.50 -51.52
N ARG A 406 0.53 -4.65 -52.33
CA ARG A 406 0.58 -4.65 -53.78
C ARG A 406 1.57 -3.66 -54.36
N CYS A 407 2.02 -2.70 -53.57
CA CYS A 407 2.86 -1.59 -54.05
C CYS A 407 4.35 -1.97 -54.15
N GLY A 408 4.81 -2.98 -53.41
CA GLY A 408 6.20 -3.42 -53.39
C GLY A 408 7.19 -2.27 -53.18
N ASP A 409 8.36 -2.33 -53.81
CA ASP A 409 9.42 -1.32 -53.76
C ASP A 409 9.28 -0.24 -54.85
N ALA A 410 8.06 0.04 -55.32
CA ALA A 410 7.84 1.04 -56.35
C ALA A 410 8.19 2.45 -55.82
N ALA A 411 8.87 3.25 -56.63
CA ALA A 411 9.14 4.65 -56.34
C ALA A 411 7.98 5.58 -56.74
N LYS A 412 7.13 5.10 -57.70
CA LYS A 412 5.94 5.82 -58.18
C LYS A 412 4.83 4.82 -58.48
N ILE A 413 3.62 5.14 -58.06
CA ILE A 413 2.41 4.40 -58.38
C ILE A 413 1.55 5.22 -59.34
N LEU A 414 0.97 4.51 -60.33
CA LEU A 414 -0.06 5.06 -61.21
C LEU A 414 -1.40 4.54 -60.70
N LEU A 415 -2.27 5.45 -60.28
CA LEU A 415 -3.64 5.18 -59.88
C LEU A 415 -4.54 5.16 -61.11
N LYS A 416 -5.36 4.13 -61.28
CA LYS A 416 -6.22 3.96 -62.42
C LYS A 416 -7.68 3.82 -61.97
#